data_44e7d0eeee2227d9a0adce468598899a
#
_entry.id   44e7d0eeee2227d9a0adce468598899a
#
_cell.length_a   1.000
_cell.length_b   1.000
_cell.length_c   1.000
_cell.angle_alpha   90.00
_cell.angle_beta   90.00
_cell.angle_gamma   90.00
#
_symmetry.space_group_name_H-M   'P 1'
#
loop_
_entity.id
_entity.type
_entity.pdbx_description
1 polymer ?
#
loop_
_entity_poly.entity_id
_entity_poly.type
_entity_poly.pdbx_seq_one_letter_code
_entity_poly.pdbx_strand_id
1 'polypeptide(L)' 'SLLASEDLAPYSQDELAERIVLLETEIARVRRHSESARAHRAAADALFGAKD' A
#
# COMPACT_ATOMS: atom_id res chain seq x y z
N SER A 1 -10.34 -9.13 9.39
CA SER A 1 -9.00 -9.61 9.06
C SER A 1 -8.28 -10.10 10.30
N LEU A 2 -7.25 -10.89 10.10
CA LEU A 2 -6.44 -11.39 11.21
C LEU A 2 -5.80 -10.25 11.99
N LEU A 3 -5.37 -9.20 11.30
CA LEU A 3 -4.80 -8.03 11.96
C LEU A 3 -5.81 -7.33 12.84
N ALA A 4 -7.04 -7.20 12.37
CA ALA A 4 -8.08 -6.51 13.12
C ALA A 4 -8.51 -7.28 14.35
N SER A 5 -8.40 -8.61 14.32
CA SER A 5 -8.82 -9.46 15.45
C SER A 5 -7.69 -9.79 16.40
N GLU A 6 -6.47 -9.35 16.10
CA GLU A 6 -5.32 -9.64 16.95
C GLU A 6 -5.39 -8.86 18.26
N ASP A 7 -5.10 -9.55 19.35
CA ASP A 7 -5.02 -8.91 20.66
C ASP A 7 -3.66 -8.22 20.79
N LEU A 8 -3.66 -6.89 20.87
CA LEU A 8 -2.45 -6.10 20.96
C LEU A 8 -1.98 -5.83 22.38
N ALA A 9 -2.76 -6.26 23.39
CA ALA A 9 -2.44 -6.00 24.78
C ALA A 9 -1.05 -6.51 25.22
N PRO A 10 -0.56 -7.68 24.73
CA PRO A 10 0.76 -8.16 25.17
C PRO A 10 1.96 -7.40 24.58
N TYR A 11 1.74 -6.50 23.64
CA TYR A 11 2.84 -5.79 23.00
C TYR A 11 3.25 -4.57 23.83
N SER A 12 4.56 -4.32 23.91
CA SER A 12 5.08 -3.12 24.54
C SER A 12 4.83 -1.91 23.64
N GLN A 13 5.01 -0.71 24.19
CA GLN A 13 4.87 0.52 23.39
C GLN A 13 5.89 0.55 22.26
N ASP A 14 7.11 0.09 22.51
CA ASP A 14 8.13 0.06 21.47
C ASP A 14 7.78 -0.94 20.37
N GLU A 15 7.24 -2.08 20.74
CA GLU A 15 6.79 -3.07 19.77
C GLU A 15 5.64 -2.56 18.93
N LEU A 16 4.71 -1.85 19.55
CA LEU A 16 3.59 -1.25 18.83
C LEU A 16 4.08 -0.18 17.84
N ALA A 17 5.03 0.65 18.26
CA ALA A 17 5.59 1.66 17.39
C ALA A 17 6.30 1.03 16.19
N GLU A 18 7.06 -0.02 16.41
CA GLU A 18 7.71 -0.77 15.35
C GLU A 18 6.72 -1.35 14.38
N ARG A 19 5.64 -1.91 14.90
CA ARG A 19 4.59 -2.48 14.07
C ARG A 19 3.93 -1.41 13.20
N ILE A 20 3.69 -0.24 13.76
CA ILE A 20 3.14 0.88 12.98
C ILE A 20 4.06 1.24 11.82
N VAL A 21 5.37 1.34 12.08
CA VAL A 21 6.33 1.66 11.03
C VAL A 21 6.30 0.60 9.92
N LEU A 22 6.27 -0.66 10.28
CA LEU A 22 6.21 -1.74 9.31
C LEU A 22 4.95 -1.67 8.46
N LEU A 23 3.81 -1.40 9.08
CA LEU A 23 2.55 -1.28 8.37
C LEU A 23 2.53 -0.07 7.47
N GLU A 24 3.06 1.05 7.92
CA GLU A 24 3.14 2.26 7.11
C GLU A 24 4.04 2.07 5.90
N THR A 25 5.15 1.36 6.09
CA THR A 25 6.07 1.03 5.01
C THR A 25 5.38 0.15 3.97
N GLU A 26 4.61 -0.82 4.44
CA GLU A 26 3.87 -1.71 3.55
C GLU A 26 2.79 -0.95 2.77
N ILE A 27 2.08 -0.05 3.43
CA ILE A 27 1.08 0.79 2.77
C ILE A 27 1.74 1.64 1.69
N ALA A 28 2.87 2.24 1.99
CA ALA A 28 3.58 3.08 1.02
C ALA A 28 4.03 2.26 -0.19
N ARG A 29 4.50 1.03 0.05
CA ARG A 29 4.93 0.14 -1.03
C ARG A 29 3.77 -0.20 -1.95
N VAL A 30 2.63 -0.55 -1.37
CA VAL A 30 1.44 -0.91 -2.13
C VAL A 30 0.92 0.28 -2.91
N ARG A 31 0.92 1.46 -2.30
CA ARG A 31 0.47 2.69 -2.97
C ARG A 31 1.35 3.01 -4.17
N ARG A 32 2.67 2.89 -4.03
CA ARG A 32 3.57 3.14 -5.16
C ARG A 32 3.34 2.16 -6.29
N HIS A 33 3.11 0.90 -5.96
CA HIS A 33 2.82 -0.10 -6.97
C HIS A 33 1.50 0.21 -7.69
N SER A 34 0.48 0.58 -6.94
CA SER A 34 -0.82 0.94 -7.48
C SER A 34 -0.73 2.15 -8.40
N GLU A 35 0.02 3.17 -8.00
CA GLU A 35 0.20 4.37 -8.82
C GLU A 35 0.98 4.07 -10.09
N SER A 36 1.99 3.22 -10.01
CA SER A 36 2.76 2.81 -11.17
C SER A 36 1.89 2.04 -12.16
N ALA A 37 1.07 1.13 -11.67
CA ALA A 37 0.15 0.37 -12.51
C ALA A 37 -0.87 1.30 -13.18
N ARG A 38 -1.35 2.28 -12.44
CA ARG A 38 -2.29 3.27 -12.99
C ARG A 38 -1.64 4.12 -14.07
N ALA A 39 -0.40 4.54 -13.85
CA ALA A 39 0.34 5.33 -14.82
C ALA A 39 0.59 4.55 -16.09
N HIS A 40 0.96 3.29 -15.98
CA HIS A 40 1.15 2.42 -17.14
C HIS A 40 -0.14 2.26 -17.94
N ARG A 41 -1.24 2.06 -17.23
CA ARG A 41 -2.53 1.90 -17.87
C ARG A 41 -2.96 3.18 -18.57
N ALA A 42 -2.76 4.33 -17.92
CA ALA A 42 -3.10 5.61 -18.51
C ALA A 42 -2.25 5.89 -19.76
N ALA A 43 -0.98 5.55 -19.71
CA ALA A 43 -0.09 5.72 -20.86
C ALA A 43 -0.54 4.84 -22.03
N ALA A 44 -0.90 3.60 -21.75
CA ALA A 44 -1.38 2.70 -22.78
C ALA A 44 -2.69 3.22 -23.38
N ASP A 45 -3.59 3.68 -22.54
CA ASP A 45 -4.87 4.23 -23.02
C ASP A 45 -4.64 5.47 -23.88
N ALA A 46 -3.70 6.32 -23.49
CA ALA A 46 -3.37 7.51 -24.26
C ALA A 46 -2.82 7.16 -25.64
N LEU A 47 -1.98 6.12 -25.70
CA LEU A 47 -1.43 5.67 -26.97
C LEU A 47 -2.50 5.13 -27.90
N PHE A 48 -3.44 4.37 -27.38
CA PHE A 48 -4.48 3.78 -28.20
C PHE A 48 -5.63 4.75 -28.45
N GLY A 49 -5.98 5.55 -27.46
CA GLY A 49 -7.06 6.52 -27.58
C GLY A 49 -6.73 7.67 -28.51
N ALA A 50 -5.46 8.02 -28.62
CA ALA A 50 -5.03 9.15 -29.44
C ALA A 50 -5.21 8.91 -30.94
N LYS A 51 -5.53 7.69 -31.30
CA LYS A 51 -5.71 7.33 -32.71
C LYS A 51 -7.04 7.72 -33.28
N ASP A 52 -7.94 8.07 -32.43
CA ASP A 52 -9.25 8.52 -32.88
C ASP A 52 -9.25 9.98 -33.31
#